data_6f6028043e8311118a071839733832ff
#
_entry.id   6f6028043e8311118a071839733832ff
#
_cell.length_a   1.000
_cell.length_b   1.000
_cell.length_c   1.000
_cell.angle_alpha   90.00
_cell.angle_beta   90.00
_cell.angle_gamma   90.00
#
_symmetry.space_group_name_H-M   'P 1'
#
loop_
_entity.id
_entity.type
_entity.pdbx_description
1 polymer ?
#
loop_
_entity_poly.entity_id
_entity_poly.type
_entity_poly.pdbx_seq_one_letter_code
_entity_poly.pdbx_strand_id
1 'polypeptide(L)'
;MAIKAYRPITPAQRKKTTEDYDQITTNKPMKSLLKAKKQQAGKNNQGRITVRHRGGGVKRHYRIMTYNLPKDLTLTVEEIEYDPNRSARIARVQDQNGTYYYVLADTKMTKGTTFKTGSDIEVEDSSRMPLSNIPVGTFVYAIELTPGRGAQMVRAAGASAQLMAKEDGYATLKMPSGEVRKVLAGCEASIGTVSNLQHQNVKKGSAGRVRRKGIRPTVRGVVMNATDHPHGGGDGGRHGSGKAPRTPWGQLTLGYRTRHNKKTNKMIVRSRHEGKRK
;
A
#
# COMPACT_ATOMS: atom_id res chain seq x y z
N MET A 1 18.34 -2.17 -4.43
CA MET A 1 17.61 -3.46 -4.33
C MET A 1 17.61 -4.12 -5.69
N ALA A 2 18.11 -5.33 -5.77
CA ALA A 2 18.13 -6.13 -6.98
C ALA A 2 16.87 -7.03 -7.04
N ILE A 3 16.40 -7.32 -8.25
CA ILE A 3 15.36 -8.34 -8.50
C ILE A 3 16.10 -9.60 -8.95
N LYS A 4 15.89 -10.70 -8.23
CA LYS A 4 16.43 -12.00 -8.61
C LYS A 4 15.59 -12.62 -9.73
N ALA A 5 16.20 -12.82 -10.89
CA ALA A 5 15.63 -13.59 -11.99
C ALA A 5 15.99 -15.07 -11.86
N TYR A 6 15.19 -15.96 -12.43
CA TYR A 6 15.42 -17.41 -12.43
C TYR A 6 15.79 -17.87 -13.83
N ARG A 7 16.58 -18.96 -13.91
CA ARG A 7 16.88 -19.63 -15.18
C ARG A 7 15.58 -20.12 -15.84
N PRO A 8 15.40 -19.94 -17.16
CA PRO A 8 14.14 -20.27 -17.86
C PRO A 8 13.98 -21.77 -18.16
N ILE A 9 14.16 -22.62 -17.16
CA ILE A 9 14.15 -24.09 -17.30
C ILE A 9 12.72 -24.59 -17.51
N THR A 10 11.73 -23.99 -16.85
CA THR A 10 10.31 -24.38 -16.95
C THR A 10 9.43 -23.18 -17.34
N PRO A 11 8.21 -23.39 -17.90
CA PRO A 11 7.29 -22.30 -18.22
C PRO A 11 7.02 -21.36 -17.03
N ALA A 12 6.91 -21.90 -15.81
CA ALA A 12 6.69 -21.09 -14.60
C ALA A 12 7.92 -20.25 -14.22
N GLN A 13 9.13 -20.70 -14.55
CA GLN A 13 10.37 -19.98 -14.22
C GLN A 13 10.78 -18.95 -15.28
N ARG A 14 10.34 -19.08 -16.53
CA ARG A 14 10.73 -18.17 -17.63
C ARG A 14 10.51 -16.70 -17.33
N LYS A 15 9.43 -16.37 -16.64
CA LYS A 15 9.06 -14.98 -16.29
C LYS A 15 9.03 -14.73 -14.79
N LYS A 16 9.49 -15.68 -13.98
CA LYS A 16 9.47 -15.55 -12.53
C LYS A 16 10.59 -14.63 -12.06
N THR A 17 10.24 -13.69 -11.21
CA THR A 17 11.22 -12.91 -10.45
C THR A 17 10.84 -12.91 -8.97
N THR A 18 11.79 -12.64 -8.11
CA THR A 18 11.58 -12.45 -6.67
C THR A 18 12.28 -11.20 -6.21
N GLU A 19 11.78 -10.62 -5.14
CA GLU A 19 12.47 -9.57 -4.42
C GLU A 19 13.77 -10.13 -3.84
N ASP A 20 14.78 -9.31 -3.79
CA ASP A 20 15.95 -9.52 -2.97
C ASP A 20 15.62 -9.15 -1.53
N TYR A 21 16.08 -9.96 -0.59
CA TYR A 21 15.79 -9.81 0.84
C TYR A 21 16.98 -9.30 1.64
N ASP A 22 18.03 -8.80 0.98
CA ASP A 22 19.29 -8.37 1.59
C ASP A 22 19.10 -7.29 2.66
N GLN A 23 18.07 -6.45 2.53
CA GLN A 23 17.75 -5.43 3.53
C GLN A 23 17.12 -6.00 4.81
N ILE A 24 16.69 -7.25 4.80
CA ILE A 24 16.05 -7.86 5.96
C ILE A 24 17.12 -8.38 6.90
N THR A 25 17.14 -7.84 8.10
CA THR A 25 18.14 -8.18 9.12
C THR A 25 17.74 -9.40 9.96
N THR A 26 16.43 -9.63 10.11
CA THR A 26 15.91 -10.78 10.87
C THR A 26 14.65 -11.40 10.26
N ASN A 27 14.54 -12.72 10.40
CA ASN A 27 13.33 -13.47 10.02
C ASN A 27 12.38 -13.74 11.19
N LYS A 28 12.79 -13.38 12.43
CA LYS A 28 12.03 -13.65 13.65
C LYS A 28 11.29 -12.39 14.10
N PRO A 29 9.97 -12.32 13.92
CA PRO A 29 9.20 -11.17 14.40
C PRO A 29 9.07 -11.18 15.92
N MET A 30 8.92 -9.98 16.50
CA MET A 30 8.75 -9.80 17.94
C MET A 30 7.38 -10.33 18.41
N LYS A 31 7.37 -11.30 19.32
CA LYS A 31 6.14 -12.02 19.74
C LYS A 31 5.10 -11.10 20.39
N SER A 32 5.53 -10.14 21.20
CA SER A 32 4.64 -9.18 21.89
C SER A 32 3.85 -8.30 20.93
N LEU A 33 4.40 -8.01 19.72
CA LEU A 33 3.79 -7.19 18.69
C LEU A 33 3.06 -8.02 17.62
N LEU A 34 2.75 -9.30 17.89
CA LEU A 34 2.02 -10.17 16.99
C LEU A 34 0.60 -10.44 17.46
N LYS A 35 -0.33 -10.46 16.51
CA LYS A 35 -1.70 -10.96 16.73
C LYS A 35 -2.04 -12.05 15.72
N ALA A 36 -2.85 -13.02 16.13
CA ALA A 36 -3.42 -14.00 15.21
C ALA A 36 -4.34 -13.31 14.20
N LYS A 37 -4.18 -13.64 12.91
CA LYS A 37 -5.02 -13.10 11.84
C LYS A 37 -5.94 -14.18 11.29
N LYS A 38 -7.22 -14.15 11.67
CA LYS A 38 -8.25 -15.02 11.09
C LYS A 38 -8.51 -14.62 9.63
N GLN A 39 -8.65 -15.60 8.75
CA GLN A 39 -8.99 -15.38 7.34
C GLN A 39 -10.52 -15.41 7.18
N GLN A 40 -11.10 -14.31 6.74
CA GLN A 40 -12.55 -14.19 6.48
C GLN A 40 -12.93 -14.61 5.05
N ALA A 41 -11.96 -14.92 4.18
CA ALA A 41 -12.19 -15.34 2.78
C ALA A 41 -13.14 -14.42 1.98
N GLY A 42 -13.15 -13.12 2.27
CA GLY A 42 -14.00 -12.14 1.61
C GLY A 42 -15.47 -12.18 2.03
N LYS A 43 -15.78 -12.83 3.16
CA LYS A 43 -17.13 -12.89 3.74
C LYS A 43 -17.36 -11.75 4.74
N ASN A 44 -18.59 -11.27 4.84
CA ASN A 44 -19.03 -10.31 5.85
C ASN A 44 -19.37 -11.03 7.18
N ASN A 45 -19.91 -10.27 8.16
CA ASN A 45 -20.35 -10.80 9.45
C ASN A 45 -21.52 -11.81 9.33
N GLN A 46 -22.32 -11.74 8.25
CA GLN A 46 -23.41 -12.68 7.94
C GLN A 46 -22.94 -13.91 7.15
N GLY A 47 -21.64 -14.05 6.86
CA GLY A 47 -21.10 -15.15 6.07
C GLY A 47 -21.29 -15.00 4.56
N ARG A 48 -21.87 -13.92 4.04
CA ARG A 48 -22.05 -13.65 2.61
C ARG A 48 -20.77 -13.14 1.99
N ILE A 49 -20.47 -13.57 0.76
CA ILE A 49 -19.29 -13.12 0.02
C ILE A 49 -19.53 -11.70 -0.49
N THR A 50 -18.79 -10.73 0.08
CA THR A 50 -18.80 -9.32 -0.33
C THR A 50 -17.58 -8.96 -1.20
N VAL A 51 -16.47 -9.70 -1.05
CA VAL A 51 -15.26 -9.55 -1.87
C VAL A 51 -14.96 -10.89 -2.52
N ARG A 52 -15.21 -11.00 -3.82
CA ARG A 52 -14.99 -12.22 -4.59
C ARG A 52 -13.50 -12.59 -4.70
N HIS A 53 -13.20 -13.86 -4.98
CA HIS A 53 -11.87 -14.39 -5.28
C HIS A 53 -10.85 -14.22 -4.14
N ARG A 54 -11.29 -14.33 -2.88
CA ARG A 54 -10.44 -14.30 -1.68
C ARG A 54 -10.51 -15.63 -0.93
N GLY A 55 -9.41 -16.01 -0.28
CA GLY A 55 -9.32 -17.20 0.58
C GLY A 55 -8.26 -18.21 0.17
N GLY A 56 -8.02 -19.21 1.02
CA GLY A 56 -7.08 -20.31 0.78
C GLY A 56 -5.61 -19.90 0.71
N GLY A 57 -5.23 -18.79 1.35
CA GLY A 57 -3.84 -18.35 1.47
C GLY A 57 -3.11 -19.01 2.65
N VAL A 58 -1.80 -18.78 2.73
CA VAL A 58 -0.96 -19.21 3.87
C VAL A 58 -1.41 -18.47 5.13
N LYS A 59 -1.40 -19.16 6.29
CA LYS A 59 -1.65 -18.56 7.61
C LYS A 59 -0.64 -17.45 7.87
N ARG A 60 -1.13 -16.29 8.34
CA ARG A 60 -0.31 -15.11 8.61
C ARG A 60 -0.59 -14.58 10.00
N HIS A 61 0.46 -14.06 10.64
CA HIS A 61 0.33 -13.24 11.84
C HIS A 61 0.25 -11.77 11.43
N TYR A 62 -0.59 -11.01 12.11
CA TYR A 62 -0.66 -9.56 11.96
C TYR A 62 0.42 -8.92 12.84
N ARG A 63 1.17 -7.96 12.29
CA ARG A 63 2.10 -7.10 13.03
C ARG A 63 1.33 -5.88 13.50
N ILE A 64 1.40 -5.59 14.79
CA ILE A 64 0.80 -4.40 15.37
C ILE A 64 1.67 -3.21 14.96
N MET A 65 1.18 -2.44 13.98
CA MET A 65 1.89 -1.27 13.48
C MET A 65 1.49 -0.04 14.26
N THR A 66 2.45 0.76 14.66
CA THR A 66 2.23 2.06 15.27
C THR A 66 2.25 3.13 14.18
N TYR A 67 1.08 3.64 13.85
CA TYR A 67 0.91 4.71 12.86
C TYR A 67 0.79 6.09 13.49
N ASN A 68 0.54 6.15 14.78
CA ASN A 68 0.55 7.34 15.60
C ASN A 68 1.63 7.13 16.66
N LEU A 69 2.84 7.56 16.34
CA LEU A 69 3.96 7.51 17.28
C LEU A 69 3.78 8.60 18.34
N PRO A 70 4.18 8.36 19.60
CA PRO A 70 4.29 9.42 20.57
C PRO A 70 5.23 10.52 20.08
N LYS A 71 4.98 11.75 20.50
CA LYS A 71 5.81 12.90 20.14
C LYS A 71 7.08 12.95 20.99
N ASP A 72 8.05 13.68 20.48
CA ASP A 72 9.31 14.01 21.16
C ASP A 72 10.12 12.79 21.59
N LEU A 73 10.08 11.74 20.74
CA LEU A 73 10.88 10.52 20.92
C LEU A 73 12.05 10.48 19.94
N THR A 74 13.17 10.00 20.43
CA THR A 74 14.28 9.50 19.61
C THR A 74 14.14 7.99 19.50
N LEU A 75 14.04 7.50 18.29
CA LEU A 75 13.83 6.10 17.97
C LEU A 75 15.05 5.52 17.26
N THR A 76 15.50 4.34 17.69
CA THR A 76 16.61 3.62 17.08
C THR A 76 16.09 2.39 16.36
N VAL A 77 16.47 2.21 15.09
CA VAL A 77 16.12 1.03 14.30
C VAL A 77 16.97 -0.16 14.75
N GLU A 78 16.36 -1.14 15.39
CA GLU A 78 17.03 -2.39 15.75
C GLU A 78 17.09 -3.38 14.59
N GLU A 79 15.95 -3.60 13.93
CA GLU A 79 15.85 -4.62 12.89
C GLU A 79 14.88 -4.18 11.79
N ILE A 80 15.15 -4.62 10.56
CA ILE A 80 14.25 -4.51 9.42
C ILE A 80 13.67 -5.88 9.12
N GLU A 81 12.33 -5.97 9.08
CA GLU A 81 11.60 -7.22 8.99
C GLU A 81 10.69 -7.29 7.75
N TYR A 82 10.44 -8.53 7.31
CA TYR A 82 9.41 -8.83 6.32
C TYR A 82 8.02 -8.91 6.95
N ASP A 83 7.04 -8.19 6.41
CA ASP A 83 5.63 -8.34 6.79
C ASP A 83 4.82 -8.96 5.64
N PRO A 84 4.21 -10.15 5.81
CA PRO A 84 3.38 -10.79 4.78
C PRO A 84 2.05 -10.08 4.53
N ASN A 85 1.69 -9.07 5.34
CA ASN A 85 0.41 -8.36 5.25
C ASN A 85 0.49 -7.08 4.40
N ARG A 86 1.70 -6.63 4.08
CA ARG A 86 1.94 -5.41 3.29
C ARG A 86 3.05 -5.61 2.27
N SER A 87 3.16 -4.69 1.34
CA SER A 87 4.21 -4.69 0.32
C SER A 87 5.52 -4.07 0.81
N ALA A 88 5.43 -3.10 1.71
CA ALA A 88 6.58 -2.43 2.34
C ALA A 88 7.26 -3.32 3.37
N ARG A 89 8.57 -3.08 3.62
CA ARG A 89 9.28 -3.60 4.80
C ARG A 89 8.82 -2.82 6.03
N ILE A 90 9.02 -3.42 7.20
CA ILE A 90 8.77 -2.79 8.50
C ILE A 90 10.06 -2.71 9.29
N ALA A 91 10.22 -1.65 10.06
CA ALA A 91 11.31 -1.50 10.99
C ALA A 91 10.79 -1.73 12.42
N ARG A 92 11.50 -2.56 13.17
CA ARG A 92 11.36 -2.63 14.61
C ARG A 92 12.23 -1.56 15.21
N VAL A 93 11.62 -0.62 15.89
CA VAL A 93 12.32 0.51 16.50
C VAL A 93 12.13 0.47 18.02
N GLN A 94 13.12 0.95 18.74
CA GLN A 94 13.13 1.08 20.19
C GLN A 94 13.22 2.57 20.56
N ASP A 95 12.46 2.98 21.55
CA ASP A 95 12.58 4.29 22.17
C ASP A 95 13.63 4.31 23.28
N GLN A 96 13.87 5.49 23.86
CA GLN A 96 14.80 5.70 24.97
C GLN A 96 14.39 4.94 26.23
N ASN A 97 13.12 4.59 26.37
CA ASN A 97 12.56 3.87 27.54
C ASN A 97 12.59 2.34 27.35
N GLY A 98 13.13 1.85 26.23
CA GLY A 98 13.17 0.42 25.93
C GLY A 98 11.87 -0.14 25.32
N THR A 99 10.88 0.70 24.99
CA THR A 99 9.62 0.25 24.38
C THR A 99 9.80 0.03 22.87
N TYR A 100 9.21 -1.05 22.36
CA TYR A 100 9.32 -1.42 20.96
C TYR A 100 8.09 -1.05 20.15
N TYR A 101 8.32 -0.56 18.94
CA TYR A 101 7.27 -0.25 17.97
C TYR A 101 7.59 -0.85 16.61
N TYR A 102 6.55 -1.18 15.83
CA TYR A 102 6.69 -1.44 14.41
C TYR A 102 6.26 -0.23 13.58
N VAL A 103 7.15 0.28 12.76
CA VAL A 103 6.91 1.38 11.83
C VAL A 103 7.15 0.96 10.38
N LEU A 104 6.70 1.74 9.41
CA LEU A 104 7.05 1.50 8.01
C LEU A 104 8.53 1.86 7.81
N ALA A 105 9.29 0.93 7.26
CA ALA A 105 10.68 1.20 6.92
C ALA A 105 10.76 2.15 5.73
N ASP A 106 11.64 3.13 5.81
CA ASP A 106 12.09 3.95 4.69
C ASP A 106 13.14 3.22 3.86
N THR A 107 13.38 3.73 2.66
CA THR A 107 14.39 3.21 1.72
C THR A 107 15.82 3.31 2.28
N LYS A 108 16.09 4.35 3.05
CA LYS A 108 17.41 4.67 3.62
C LYS A 108 17.64 4.06 5.01
N MET A 109 16.60 3.58 5.68
CA MET A 109 16.71 2.95 6.99
C MET A 109 17.59 1.70 6.95
N THR A 110 18.53 1.64 7.86
CA THR A 110 19.40 0.49 8.16
C THR A 110 19.38 0.20 9.65
N LYS A 111 19.90 -0.96 10.06
CA LYS A 111 20.08 -1.27 11.48
C LYS A 111 21.00 -0.22 12.12
N GLY A 112 20.59 0.30 13.28
CA GLY A 112 21.32 1.35 14.01
C GLY A 112 20.96 2.78 13.60
N THR A 113 20.16 2.99 12.54
CA THR A 113 19.68 4.32 12.17
C THR A 113 18.82 4.90 13.29
N THR A 114 19.07 6.14 13.67
CA THR A 114 18.25 6.91 14.62
C THR A 114 17.43 7.93 13.87
N PHE A 115 16.20 8.18 14.32
CA PHE A 115 15.35 9.26 13.83
C PHE A 115 14.44 9.78 14.94
N LYS A 116 13.94 10.98 14.76
CA LYS A 116 13.14 11.69 15.77
C LYS A 116 11.69 11.87 15.34
N THR A 117 10.80 11.96 16.32
CA THR A 117 9.39 12.30 16.14
C THR A 117 9.08 13.54 16.97
N GLY A 118 8.40 14.53 16.40
CA GLY A 118 8.06 15.77 17.13
C GLY A 118 7.83 16.97 16.21
N SER A 119 7.53 18.13 16.79
CA SER A 119 7.31 19.36 16.03
C SER A 119 8.61 20.12 15.79
N ASP A 120 9.49 20.22 16.79
CA ASP A 120 10.70 21.03 16.78
C ASP A 120 11.96 20.17 16.61
N ILE A 121 12.01 19.46 15.49
CA ILE A 121 13.12 18.56 15.16
C ILE A 121 13.73 18.96 13.81
N GLU A 122 14.99 18.63 13.62
CA GLU A 122 15.66 18.81 12.34
C GLU A 122 15.03 17.97 11.24
N VAL A 123 15.09 18.52 10.01
CA VAL A 123 14.54 17.86 8.81
C VAL A 123 15.52 16.80 8.32
N GLU A 124 15.39 15.60 8.85
CA GLU A 124 16.21 14.45 8.51
C GLU A 124 15.36 13.35 7.85
N ASP A 125 16.01 12.46 7.10
CA ASP A 125 15.36 11.28 6.53
C ASP A 125 14.74 10.43 7.65
N SER A 126 13.56 9.88 7.37
CA SER A 126 12.78 9.03 8.29
C SER A 126 12.14 9.75 9.48
N SER A 127 12.53 10.98 9.79
CA SER A 127 11.90 11.78 10.86
C SER A 127 10.42 12.01 10.58
N ARG A 128 9.62 12.07 11.65
CA ARG A 128 8.19 12.28 11.58
C ARG A 128 7.80 13.60 12.26
N MET A 129 7.21 14.50 11.48
CA MET A 129 6.84 15.84 11.96
C MET A 129 5.56 16.33 11.27
N PRO A 130 4.93 17.42 11.79
CA PRO A 130 3.83 18.09 11.12
C PRO A 130 4.23 18.63 9.75
N LEU A 131 3.30 18.56 8.77
CA LEU A 131 3.53 19.06 7.41
C LEU A 131 3.86 20.55 7.36
N SER A 132 3.42 21.34 8.36
CA SER A 132 3.79 22.75 8.51
C SER A 132 5.30 22.97 8.55
N ASN A 133 6.04 22.07 9.18
CA ASN A 133 7.47 22.22 9.46
C ASN A 133 8.36 21.60 8.36
N ILE A 134 7.79 20.72 7.50
CA ILE A 134 8.53 20.10 6.40
C ILE A 134 8.74 21.12 5.27
N PRO A 135 9.94 21.29 4.71
CA PRO A 135 10.20 22.17 3.57
C PRO A 135 9.41 21.77 2.33
N VAL A 136 9.01 22.78 1.52
CA VAL A 136 8.37 22.56 0.22
C VAL A 136 9.36 21.86 -0.71
N GLY A 137 8.86 20.93 -1.55
CA GLY A 137 9.67 20.10 -2.45
C GLY A 137 10.05 18.75 -1.87
N THR A 138 9.98 18.56 -0.54
CA THR A 138 10.36 17.32 0.15
C THR A 138 9.40 16.18 -0.18
N PHE A 139 9.95 14.97 -0.30
CA PHE A 139 9.18 13.73 -0.41
C PHE A 139 8.80 13.23 0.97
N VAL A 140 7.54 12.85 1.13
CA VAL A 140 6.96 12.39 2.40
C VAL A 140 6.14 11.12 2.21
N TYR A 141 6.06 10.31 3.25
CA TYR A 141 5.25 9.08 3.30
C TYR A 141 4.52 8.96 4.64
N ALA A 142 3.71 7.93 4.81
CA ALA A 142 2.96 7.66 6.04
C ALA A 142 2.18 8.90 6.55
N ILE A 143 1.42 9.54 5.65
CA ILE A 143 0.75 10.82 5.86
C ILE A 143 -0.56 10.64 6.59
N GLU A 144 -0.84 11.50 7.57
CA GLU A 144 -2.14 11.61 8.20
C GLU A 144 -3.15 12.37 7.34
N LEU A 145 -4.43 12.12 7.56
CA LEU A 145 -5.54 12.90 6.99
C LEU A 145 -6.24 13.78 8.02
N THR A 146 -6.15 13.40 9.28
CA THR A 146 -6.68 14.11 10.43
C THR A 146 -5.60 14.08 11.50
N PRO A 147 -5.24 15.20 12.12
CA PRO A 147 -4.21 15.24 13.14
C PRO A 147 -4.46 14.22 14.27
N GLY A 148 -3.41 13.50 14.68
CA GLY A 148 -3.46 12.53 15.77
C GLY A 148 -4.16 11.19 15.44
N ARG A 149 -4.68 11.01 14.22
CA ARG A 149 -5.33 9.75 13.82
C ARG A 149 -4.37 8.70 13.30
N GLY A 150 -3.13 9.06 13.12
CA GLY A 150 -2.08 8.21 12.57
C GLY A 150 -2.08 8.13 11.04
N ALA A 151 -1.01 7.56 10.50
CA ALA A 151 -0.77 7.51 9.08
C ALA A 151 -1.83 6.71 8.31
N GLN A 152 -2.41 7.31 7.27
CA GLN A 152 -3.45 6.71 6.44
C GLN A 152 -3.07 6.62 4.96
N MET A 153 -2.28 7.55 4.44
CA MET A 153 -1.91 7.63 3.03
C MET A 153 -0.42 7.33 2.80
N VAL A 154 -0.08 6.98 1.57
CA VAL A 154 1.32 6.75 1.13
C VAL A 154 2.04 5.72 2.01
N ARG A 155 1.50 4.48 2.08
CA ARG A 155 2.02 3.39 2.92
C ARG A 155 2.46 2.17 2.13
N ALA A 156 2.27 2.18 0.81
CA ALA A 156 2.65 1.05 -0.05
C ALA A 156 4.15 1.11 -0.38
N ALA A 157 4.72 -0.03 -0.73
CA ALA A 157 6.12 -0.14 -1.17
C ALA A 157 6.45 0.85 -2.28
N GLY A 158 7.57 1.56 -2.14
CA GLY A 158 8.05 2.53 -3.12
C GLY A 158 7.20 3.79 -3.28
N ALA A 159 6.20 4.00 -2.43
CA ALA A 159 5.35 5.17 -2.51
C ALA A 159 5.97 6.37 -1.77
N SER A 160 5.86 7.54 -2.38
CA SER A 160 6.13 8.85 -1.77
C SER A 160 5.16 9.87 -2.34
N ALA A 161 4.87 10.93 -1.59
CA ALA A 161 4.15 12.11 -2.07
C ALA A 161 5.08 13.31 -1.95
N GLN A 162 4.97 14.28 -2.86
CA GLN A 162 5.76 15.49 -2.83
C GLN A 162 4.95 16.63 -2.22
N LEU A 163 5.52 17.34 -1.26
CA LEU A 163 4.96 18.57 -0.69
C LEU A 163 5.17 19.71 -1.69
N MET A 164 4.07 20.24 -2.23
CA MET A 164 4.11 21.25 -3.30
C MET A 164 4.02 22.68 -2.78
N ALA A 165 3.15 22.93 -1.79
CA ALA A 165 2.91 24.23 -1.21
C ALA A 165 2.32 24.11 0.19
N LYS A 166 2.40 25.20 0.97
CA LYS A 166 1.77 25.35 2.28
C LYS A 166 1.08 26.71 2.31
N GLU A 167 -0.25 26.71 2.40
CA GLU A 167 -1.09 27.92 2.34
C GLU A 167 -2.33 27.72 3.21
N ASP A 168 -2.82 28.77 3.85
CA ASP A 168 -4.09 28.82 4.59
C ASP A 168 -4.30 27.67 5.60
N GLY A 169 -3.24 27.23 6.28
CA GLY A 169 -3.30 26.09 7.21
C GLY A 169 -3.42 24.72 6.54
N TYR A 170 -3.22 24.64 5.22
CA TYR A 170 -3.19 23.39 4.44
C TYR A 170 -1.84 23.17 3.78
N ALA A 171 -1.46 21.90 3.68
CA ALA A 171 -0.36 21.42 2.86
C ALA A 171 -0.90 20.81 1.58
N THR A 172 -0.41 21.23 0.42
CA THR A 172 -0.77 20.69 -0.89
C THR A 172 0.22 19.60 -1.29
N LEU A 173 -0.29 18.39 -1.47
CA LEU A 173 0.50 17.18 -1.75
C LEU A 173 0.22 16.63 -3.13
N LYS A 174 1.27 16.34 -3.89
CA LYS A 174 1.21 15.55 -5.13
C LYS A 174 1.36 14.07 -4.79
N MET A 175 0.27 13.34 -4.93
CA MET A 175 0.19 11.92 -4.59
C MET A 175 0.82 11.02 -5.67
N PRO A 176 1.22 9.76 -5.34
CA PRO A 176 1.73 8.79 -6.32
C PRO A 176 0.78 8.52 -7.49
N SER A 177 -0.53 8.70 -7.29
CA SER A 177 -1.56 8.57 -8.34
C SER A 177 -1.58 9.71 -9.34
N GLY A 178 -0.86 10.81 -9.08
CA GLY A 178 -0.92 12.07 -9.83
C GLY A 178 -2.01 13.03 -9.35
N GLU A 179 -2.84 12.62 -8.37
CA GLU A 179 -3.80 13.53 -7.71
C GLU A 179 -3.05 14.58 -6.90
N VAL A 180 -3.47 15.83 -7.00
CA VAL A 180 -3.01 16.92 -6.13
C VAL A 180 -4.13 17.21 -5.14
N ARG A 181 -3.82 17.13 -3.85
CA ARG A 181 -4.82 17.35 -2.79
C ARG A 181 -4.27 18.13 -1.63
N LYS A 182 -5.18 18.83 -0.95
CA LYS A 182 -4.92 19.54 0.30
C LYS A 182 -5.09 18.59 1.50
N VAL A 183 -4.22 18.75 2.49
CA VAL A 183 -4.29 18.07 3.80
C VAL A 183 -4.02 19.16 4.85
N LEU A 184 -4.59 19.04 6.04
CA LEU A 184 -4.33 20.00 7.13
C LEU A 184 -2.83 20.06 7.45
N ALA A 185 -2.28 21.24 7.61
CA ALA A 185 -0.85 21.45 7.86
C ALA A 185 -0.38 20.83 9.20
N GLY A 186 -1.28 20.69 10.18
CA GLY A 186 -1.01 20.01 11.45
C GLY A 186 -1.00 18.48 11.37
N CYS A 187 -1.30 17.87 10.20
CA CYS A 187 -1.16 16.44 10.00
C CYS A 187 0.31 16.05 9.93
N GLU A 188 0.68 14.95 10.57
CA GLU A 188 2.05 14.44 10.54
C GLU A 188 2.33 13.59 9.31
N ALA A 189 3.58 13.63 8.88
CA ALA A 189 4.12 12.75 7.84
C ALA A 189 5.57 12.39 8.18
N SER A 190 6.04 11.27 7.62
CA SER A 190 7.47 10.90 7.68
C SER A 190 8.17 11.35 6.41
N ILE A 191 9.43 11.81 6.55
CA ILE A 191 10.26 12.29 5.44
C ILE A 191 10.91 11.09 4.75
N GLY A 192 10.87 11.08 3.41
CA GLY A 192 11.50 10.05 2.59
C GLY A 192 10.53 9.28 1.69
N THR A 193 10.89 8.03 1.38
CA THR A 193 10.16 7.13 0.49
C THR A 193 10.04 5.75 1.12
N VAL A 194 8.87 5.15 1.06
CA VAL A 194 8.63 3.80 1.61
C VAL A 194 9.56 2.77 0.95
N SER A 195 10.13 1.89 1.74
CA SER A 195 11.03 0.81 1.32
C SER A 195 10.45 -0.12 0.22
N ASN A 196 11.30 -1.00 -0.32
CA ASN A 196 10.93 -2.01 -1.31
C ASN A 196 10.44 -1.43 -2.66
N LEU A 197 11.20 -0.46 -3.22
CA LEU A 197 10.89 0.25 -4.47
C LEU A 197 10.56 -0.67 -5.65
N GLN A 198 11.23 -1.82 -5.76
CA GLN A 198 11.11 -2.76 -6.89
C GLN A 198 9.92 -3.73 -6.76
N HIS A 199 9.10 -3.62 -5.72
CA HIS A 199 7.97 -4.54 -5.49
C HIS A 199 7.03 -4.67 -6.69
N GLN A 200 6.76 -3.57 -7.41
CA GLN A 200 5.90 -3.56 -8.59
C GLN A 200 6.45 -4.34 -9.78
N ASN A 201 7.78 -4.51 -9.86
CA ASN A 201 8.47 -5.19 -10.96
C ASN A 201 8.55 -6.71 -10.75
N VAL A 202 8.10 -7.22 -9.60
CA VAL A 202 8.12 -8.65 -9.27
C VAL A 202 7.05 -9.42 -10.02
N LYS A 203 7.48 -10.36 -10.86
CA LYS A 203 6.61 -11.26 -11.63
C LYS A 203 6.43 -12.58 -10.88
N LYS A 204 5.19 -12.94 -10.60
CA LYS A 204 4.88 -14.14 -9.78
C LYS A 204 5.21 -15.47 -10.50
N GLY A 205 5.06 -15.52 -11.82
CA GLY A 205 5.42 -16.64 -12.68
C GLY A 205 4.51 -17.86 -12.61
N SER A 206 3.81 -18.13 -11.49
CA SER A 206 2.97 -19.31 -11.33
C SER A 206 1.66 -19.03 -10.58
N ALA A 207 0.60 -19.77 -10.91
CA ALA A 207 -0.70 -19.68 -10.27
C ALA A 207 -0.64 -20.03 -8.77
N GLY A 208 0.18 -20.99 -8.37
CA GLY A 208 0.34 -21.40 -6.98
C GLY A 208 0.85 -20.26 -6.07
N ARG A 209 1.76 -19.41 -6.57
CA ARG A 209 2.21 -18.21 -5.81
C ARG A 209 1.09 -17.21 -5.56
N VAL A 210 0.17 -17.08 -6.53
CA VAL A 210 -1.01 -16.22 -6.38
C VAL A 210 -1.99 -16.85 -5.39
N ARG A 211 -2.20 -18.17 -5.46
CA ARG A 211 -3.06 -18.92 -4.53
C ARG A 211 -2.57 -18.79 -3.09
N ARG A 212 -1.27 -18.93 -2.84
CA ARG A 212 -0.67 -18.78 -1.50
C ARG A 212 -0.86 -17.38 -0.91
N LYS A 213 -1.01 -16.35 -1.75
CA LYS A 213 -1.37 -14.99 -1.30
C LYS A 213 -2.83 -14.84 -0.88
N GLY A 214 -3.66 -15.88 -1.05
CA GLY A 214 -5.09 -15.86 -0.71
C GLY A 214 -5.98 -15.34 -1.83
N ILE A 215 -5.48 -15.33 -3.06
CA ILE A 215 -6.24 -14.93 -4.26
C ILE A 215 -6.71 -16.21 -4.97
N ARG A 216 -8.03 -16.37 -5.10
CA ARG A 216 -8.65 -17.49 -5.83
C ARG A 216 -8.67 -17.21 -7.33
N PRO A 217 -8.75 -18.26 -8.19
CA PRO A 217 -8.90 -18.11 -9.63
C PRO A 217 -10.15 -17.28 -9.98
N THR A 218 -10.07 -16.55 -11.07
CA THR A 218 -11.18 -15.77 -11.63
C THR A 218 -11.55 -16.31 -13.00
N VAL A 219 -12.84 -16.57 -13.19
CA VAL A 219 -13.41 -16.97 -14.49
C VAL A 219 -13.79 -15.68 -15.24
N ARG A 220 -13.47 -15.62 -16.53
CA ARG A 220 -13.84 -14.49 -17.40
C ARG A 220 -15.34 -14.52 -17.71
N GLY A 221 -16.00 -13.37 -17.73
CA GLY A 221 -17.43 -13.27 -18.05
C GLY A 221 -17.82 -13.85 -19.42
N VAL A 222 -16.90 -13.80 -20.41
CA VAL A 222 -17.12 -14.34 -21.77
C VAL A 222 -17.34 -15.86 -21.80
N VAL A 223 -16.80 -16.61 -20.81
CA VAL A 223 -16.92 -18.06 -20.73
C VAL A 223 -18.06 -18.52 -19.79
N MET A 224 -18.87 -17.59 -19.34
CA MET A 224 -20.05 -17.84 -18.51
C MET A 224 -21.31 -17.93 -19.37
N ASN A 225 -22.40 -18.45 -18.81
CA ASN A 225 -23.72 -18.42 -19.43
C ASN A 225 -24.24 -16.98 -19.50
N ALA A 226 -25.19 -16.73 -20.41
CA ALA A 226 -25.80 -15.42 -20.59
C ALA A 226 -26.55 -14.92 -19.33
N THR A 227 -27.05 -15.85 -18.49
CA THR A 227 -27.69 -15.55 -17.21
C THR A 227 -26.72 -15.07 -16.15
N ASP A 228 -25.42 -15.50 -16.20
CA ASP A 228 -24.43 -15.26 -15.14
C ASP A 228 -23.62 -13.99 -15.38
N HIS A 229 -23.51 -13.56 -16.63
CA HIS A 229 -22.72 -12.39 -16.97
C HIS A 229 -23.23 -11.72 -18.26
N PRO A 230 -23.26 -10.35 -18.32
CA PRO A 230 -23.64 -9.63 -19.55
C PRO A 230 -22.80 -9.95 -20.79
N HIS A 231 -21.60 -10.51 -20.63
CA HIS A 231 -20.72 -10.95 -21.71
C HIS A 231 -20.85 -12.45 -21.99
N GLY A 232 -21.72 -13.15 -21.27
CA GLY A 232 -21.92 -14.59 -21.40
C GLY A 232 -22.76 -14.96 -22.62
N GLY A 233 -22.76 -16.25 -22.95
CA GLY A 233 -23.46 -16.84 -24.07
C GLY A 233 -22.60 -16.93 -25.34
N GLY A 234 -22.99 -17.83 -26.27
CA GLY A 234 -22.29 -18.14 -27.52
C GLY A 234 -21.19 -19.22 -27.35
N ASP A 235 -20.43 -19.47 -28.39
CA ASP A 235 -19.45 -20.58 -28.51
C ASP A 235 -18.12 -20.29 -27.79
N GLY A 236 -18.07 -19.44 -26.77
CA GLY A 236 -16.87 -19.16 -25.95
C GLY A 236 -15.74 -18.39 -26.65
N GLY A 237 -15.78 -18.23 -27.96
CA GLY A 237 -14.78 -17.50 -28.75
C GLY A 237 -15.14 -16.04 -29.05
N ARG A 238 -16.36 -15.62 -28.77
CA ARG A 238 -16.82 -14.25 -29.01
C ARG A 238 -16.30 -13.29 -27.94
N HIS A 239 -15.53 -12.31 -28.35
CA HIS A 239 -15.19 -11.15 -27.52
C HIS A 239 -16.41 -10.25 -27.36
N GLY A 240 -17.27 -10.57 -26.37
CA GLY A 240 -18.43 -9.77 -26.04
C GLY A 240 -19.45 -9.67 -27.19
N SER A 241 -20.66 -9.33 -26.88
CA SER A 241 -21.76 -9.16 -27.85
C SER A 241 -21.73 -7.81 -28.58
N GLY A 242 -20.54 -7.25 -28.88
CA GLY A 242 -20.41 -5.89 -29.47
C GLY A 242 -20.78 -4.75 -28.53
N LYS A 243 -21.15 -5.06 -27.28
CA LYS A 243 -21.52 -4.07 -26.26
C LYS A 243 -20.29 -3.60 -25.48
N ALA A 244 -20.35 -2.38 -24.95
CA ALA A 244 -19.32 -1.85 -24.08
C ALA A 244 -19.05 -2.79 -22.88
N PRO A 245 -17.77 -2.93 -22.41
CA PRO A 245 -17.43 -3.82 -21.31
C PRO A 245 -18.23 -3.52 -20.04
N ARG A 246 -18.79 -4.57 -19.43
CA ARG A 246 -19.64 -4.49 -18.25
C ARG A 246 -19.14 -5.37 -17.13
N THR A 247 -19.48 -4.99 -15.89
CA THR A 247 -19.32 -5.83 -14.70
C THR A 247 -20.38 -6.93 -14.67
N PRO A 248 -20.26 -7.97 -13.81
CA PRO A 248 -21.31 -8.98 -13.63
C PRO A 248 -22.69 -8.40 -13.27
N TRP A 249 -22.74 -7.20 -12.72
CA TRP A 249 -23.97 -6.49 -12.34
C TRP A 249 -24.45 -5.49 -13.40
N GLY A 250 -23.90 -5.55 -14.62
CA GLY A 250 -24.33 -4.74 -15.75
C GLY A 250 -23.75 -3.32 -15.81
N GLN A 251 -22.99 -2.88 -14.81
CA GLN A 251 -22.36 -1.56 -14.79
C GLN A 251 -21.23 -1.47 -15.81
N LEU A 252 -21.13 -0.34 -16.52
CA LEU A 252 -20.02 -0.05 -17.43
C LEU A 252 -18.69 -0.02 -16.68
N THR A 253 -17.66 -0.69 -17.23
CA THR A 253 -16.33 -0.74 -16.63
C THR A 253 -15.41 0.39 -17.08
N LEU A 254 -15.67 0.97 -18.26
CA LEU A 254 -14.93 2.08 -18.81
C LEU A 254 -15.70 3.39 -18.66
N GLY A 255 -15.00 4.44 -18.26
CA GLY A 255 -15.56 5.80 -18.15
C GLY A 255 -16.48 6.04 -16.96
N TYR A 256 -16.92 5.02 -16.24
CA TYR A 256 -17.79 5.19 -15.08
C TYR A 256 -17.02 5.72 -13.86
N ARG A 257 -17.58 6.76 -13.22
CA ARG A 257 -17.01 7.37 -12.02
C ARG A 257 -17.39 6.55 -10.80
N THR A 258 -16.45 5.76 -10.25
CA THR A 258 -16.69 4.85 -9.10
C THR A 258 -16.56 5.53 -7.73
N ARG A 259 -16.06 6.77 -7.65
CA ARG A 259 -15.92 7.48 -6.38
C ARG A 259 -17.30 8.00 -5.90
N HIS A 260 -17.79 7.48 -4.78
CA HIS A 260 -19.06 7.89 -4.15
C HIS A 260 -18.87 8.99 -3.09
N ASN A 261 -17.73 9.01 -2.37
CA ASN A 261 -17.48 10.02 -1.34
C ASN A 261 -17.19 11.38 -1.97
N LYS A 262 -18.21 12.26 -1.96
CA LYS A 262 -18.11 13.64 -2.46
C LYS A 262 -17.68 14.65 -1.40
N LYS A 263 -17.80 14.31 -0.09
CA LYS A 263 -17.49 15.23 1.02
C LYS A 263 -16.06 15.78 0.97
N THR A 264 -15.10 14.96 0.50
CA THR A 264 -13.68 15.34 0.41
C THR A 264 -13.27 15.88 -0.96
N ASN A 265 -14.21 16.18 -1.86
CA ASN A 265 -13.88 16.76 -3.18
C ASN A 265 -13.24 18.16 -3.03
N LYS A 266 -13.66 18.94 -2.04
CA LYS A 266 -13.07 20.24 -1.72
C LYS A 266 -11.58 20.20 -1.39
N MET A 267 -11.07 19.03 -0.98
CA MET A 267 -9.65 18.81 -0.72
C MET A 267 -8.85 18.39 -1.96
N ILE A 268 -9.50 18.15 -3.10
CA ILE A 268 -8.83 17.75 -4.35
C ILE A 268 -8.67 18.98 -5.23
N VAL A 269 -7.42 19.43 -5.41
CA VAL A 269 -7.06 20.53 -6.30
C VAL A 269 -7.07 20.07 -7.75
N ARG A 270 -6.43 18.91 -8.01
CA ARG A 270 -6.38 18.30 -9.33
C ARG A 270 -6.63 16.80 -9.26
N SER A 271 -7.61 16.32 -10.04
CA SER A 271 -7.94 14.90 -10.12
C SER A 271 -6.86 14.11 -10.85
N ARG A 272 -6.64 12.84 -10.48
CA ARG A 272 -5.75 11.91 -11.18
C ARG A 272 -6.12 11.67 -12.66
N HIS A 273 -7.33 12.02 -13.07
CA HIS A 273 -7.84 11.85 -14.44
C HIS A 273 -7.72 13.13 -15.28
N GLU A 274 -7.40 14.25 -14.67
CA GLU A 274 -7.23 15.52 -15.36
C GLU A 274 -5.97 15.49 -16.23
N GLY A 275 -6.09 15.92 -17.46
CA GLY A 275 -5.00 15.85 -18.46
C GLY A 275 -4.84 14.50 -19.18
N LYS A 276 -5.61 13.46 -18.83
CA LYS A 276 -5.61 12.16 -19.53
C LYS A 276 -6.71 12.02 -20.60
N ARG A 277 -7.52 13.05 -20.79
CA ARG A 277 -8.47 13.12 -21.90
C ARG A 277 -7.74 13.72 -23.12
N LYS A 278 -7.20 12.88 -23.94
CA LYS A 278 -7.04 13.12 -25.38
C LYS A 278 -7.99 12.21 -26.11
#